data_2574d8348deb3085bdc375047d1bc5a9
#
_entry.id   2574d8348deb3085bdc375047d1bc5a9
#
_cell.length_a   1.000
_cell.length_b   1.000
_cell.length_c   1.000
_cell.angle_alpha   90.00
_cell.angle_beta   90.00
_cell.angle_gamma   90.00
#
_symmetry.space_group_name_H-M   'P 1'
#
loop_
_entity.id
_entity.type
_entity.pdbx_description
1 polymer ?
#
loop_
_entity_poly.entity_id
_entity_poly.type
_entity_poly.pdbx_seq_one_letter_code
_entity_poly.pdbx_strand_id
1 'polypeptide(L)'
;RDFCLSRGLGDVYKRQMLYARDGLMIGICNGFQALIKLGLVPFGKIVPLSSESPTLTYNTIGRHQSQLALTKICTNKSPWLMHCKVGEVYNIPISHGEGRFVASDEVIAKLIENGQIATQYVDLNGEPTMDLAYNPNSSMCAIEGIISPDGRVLGKMGHTERISSDTCVNVDGNKEQLLFKGGVDYFRI
;
A
#
# COMPACT_ATOMS: atom_id res chain seq x y z
N ARG A 1 5.97 4.41 29.89
CA ARG A 1 7.38 3.96 29.85
C ARG A 1 7.52 2.63 29.12
N ASP A 2 6.62 1.68 29.32
CA ASP A 2 6.68 0.35 28.69
C ASP A 2 6.41 0.37 27.18
N PHE A 3 5.71 1.37 26.69
CA PHE A 3 5.44 1.56 25.27
C PHE A 3 6.69 1.89 24.43
N CYS A 4 7.72 2.50 25.03
CA CYS A 4 9.00 2.78 24.36
C CYS A 4 9.88 1.53 24.23
N LEU A 5 9.87 0.63 25.22
CA LEU A 5 10.64 -0.61 25.21
C LEU A 5 10.08 -1.61 24.18
N SER A 6 8.75 -1.71 24.07
CA SER A 6 8.11 -2.58 23.06
C SER A 6 8.39 -2.12 21.63
N ARG A 7 8.52 -0.82 21.37
CA ARG A 7 8.89 -0.29 20.05
C ARG A 7 10.31 -0.69 19.64
N GLY A 8 11.30 -0.58 20.54
CA GLY A 8 12.68 -0.97 20.27
C GLY A 8 12.83 -2.45 19.96
N LEU A 9 12.19 -3.33 20.73
CA LEU A 9 12.15 -4.78 20.45
C LEU A 9 11.42 -5.10 19.14
N GLY A 10 10.34 -4.40 18.85
CA GLY A 10 9.62 -4.54 17.59
C GLY A 10 10.47 -4.20 16.37
N ASP A 11 11.30 -3.15 16.47
CA ASP A 11 12.17 -2.72 15.36
C ASP A 11 13.34 -3.69 15.15
N VAL A 12 13.92 -4.23 16.21
CA VAL A 12 14.95 -5.29 16.14
C VAL A 12 14.37 -6.52 15.47
N TYR A 13 13.18 -6.94 15.87
CA TYR A 13 12.50 -8.11 15.30
C TYR A 13 12.15 -7.91 13.81
N LYS A 14 11.63 -6.74 13.43
CA LYS A 14 11.34 -6.38 12.03
C LYS A 14 12.60 -6.40 11.17
N ARG A 15 13.71 -5.82 11.67
CA ARG A 15 15.01 -5.87 11.00
C ARG A 15 15.49 -7.30 10.79
N GLN A 16 15.43 -8.12 11.84
CA GLN A 16 15.85 -9.50 11.78
C GLN A 16 15.00 -10.32 10.80
N MET A 17 13.68 -10.13 10.80
CA MET A 17 12.76 -10.82 9.89
C MET A 17 13.01 -10.43 8.42
N LEU A 18 13.12 -9.13 8.13
CA LEU A 18 13.27 -8.66 6.75
C LEU A 18 14.67 -8.84 6.19
N TYR A 19 15.72 -8.62 7.00
CA TYR A 19 17.10 -8.60 6.48
C TYR A 19 17.87 -9.90 6.71
N ALA A 20 17.56 -10.64 7.77
CA ALA A 20 18.29 -11.87 8.10
C ALA A 20 17.53 -13.16 7.74
N ARG A 21 16.20 -13.10 7.53
CA ARG A 21 15.35 -14.29 7.36
C ARG A 21 14.50 -14.27 6.08
N ASP A 22 14.76 -13.38 5.15
CA ASP A 22 14.00 -13.25 3.90
C ASP A 22 12.48 -13.14 4.11
N GLY A 23 12.06 -12.43 5.16
CA GLY A 23 10.66 -12.29 5.52
C GLY A 23 9.91 -11.31 4.62
N LEU A 24 8.60 -11.50 4.54
CA LEU A 24 7.68 -10.57 3.87
C LEU A 24 6.92 -9.72 4.90
N MET A 25 6.58 -8.49 4.51
CA MET A 25 5.76 -7.61 5.33
C MET A 25 4.71 -6.89 4.48
N ILE A 26 3.47 -6.86 4.97
CA ILE A 26 2.39 -6.07 4.38
C ILE A 26 1.83 -5.12 5.44
N GLY A 27 1.55 -3.88 5.05
CA GLY A 27 0.88 -2.88 5.87
C GLY A 27 -0.34 -2.34 5.15
N ILE A 28 -1.52 -2.55 5.74
CA ILE A 28 -2.79 -2.09 5.18
C ILE A 28 -3.30 -0.91 6.01
N CYS A 29 -3.72 0.18 5.36
CA CYS A 29 -4.27 1.38 5.97
C CYS A 29 -3.32 1.95 7.05
N ASN A 30 -3.64 1.84 8.33
CA ASN A 30 -2.76 2.26 9.42
C ASN A 30 -1.39 1.54 9.42
N GLY A 31 -1.37 0.29 8.97
CA GLY A 31 -0.11 -0.46 8.74
C GLY A 31 0.77 0.20 7.68
N PHE A 32 0.20 0.69 6.59
CA PHE A 32 0.93 1.43 5.57
C PHE A 32 1.51 2.74 6.12
N GLN A 33 0.73 3.48 6.92
CA GLN A 33 1.21 4.69 7.60
C GLN A 33 2.43 4.38 8.49
N ALA A 34 2.40 3.26 9.22
CA ALA A 34 3.53 2.83 10.04
C ALA A 34 4.76 2.47 9.19
N LEU A 35 4.57 1.76 8.06
CA LEU A 35 5.67 1.39 7.16
C LEU A 35 6.34 2.62 6.53
N ILE A 36 5.58 3.63 6.13
CA ILE A 36 6.12 4.91 5.61
C ILE A 36 6.90 5.63 6.70
N LYS A 37 6.35 5.76 7.90
CA LYS A 37 7.02 6.43 9.03
C LYS A 37 8.30 5.73 9.47
N LEU A 38 8.42 4.44 9.26
CA LEU A 38 9.65 3.69 9.49
C LEU A 38 10.64 3.77 8.33
N GLY A 39 10.20 4.22 7.13
CA GLY A 39 11.00 4.23 5.91
C GLY A 39 11.08 2.87 5.22
N LEU A 40 10.37 1.85 5.71
CA LEU A 40 10.35 0.50 5.10
C LEU A 40 9.76 0.53 3.69
N VAL A 41 8.83 1.42 3.44
CA VAL A 41 8.46 1.86 2.11
C VAL A 41 8.64 3.39 2.06
N PRO A 42 9.23 3.95 1.02
CA PRO A 42 9.75 3.32 -0.21
C PRO A 42 11.20 2.81 -0.11
N PHE A 43 11.90 3.03 1.01
CA PHE A 43 13.37 2.88 1.06
C PHE A 43 13.86 1.45 1.35
N GLY A 44 12.97 0.54 1.75
CA GLY A 44 13.31 -0.84 2.12
C GLY A 44 14.12 -0.98 3.41
N LYS A 45 14.30 0.10 4.17
CA LYS A 45 15.08 0.12 5.43
C LYS A 45 14.52 1.12 6.43
N ILE A 46 14.75 0.88 7.70
CA ILE A 46 14.37 1.83 8.75
C ILE A 46 15.31 3.04 8.68
N VAL A 47 14.73 4.21 8.38
CA VAL A 47 15.44 5.49 8.29
C VAL A 47 14.78 6.55 9.17
N PRO A 48 15.53 7.50 9.70
CA PRO A 48 14.94 8.66 10.36
C PRO A 48 14.06 9.46 9.41
N LEU A 49 12.95 9.99 9.91
CA LEU A 49 12.10 10.89 9.14
C LEU A 49 12.81 12.25 8.95
N SER A 50 12.61 12.81 7.77
CA SER A 50 13.01 14.18 7.41
C SER A 50 11.84 14.93 6.79
N SER A 51 12.01 16.23 6.52
CA SER A 51 11.01 17.05 5.79
C SER A 51 10.72 16.51 4.39
N GLU A 52 11.69 15.82 3.77
CA GLU A 52 11.59 15.26 2.42
C GLU A 52 11.04 13.82 2.40
N SER A 53 10.78 13.25 3.58
CA SER A 53 10.25 11.89 3.65
C SER A 53 8.81 11.85 3.12
N PRO A 54 8.46 10.86 2.28
CA PRO A 54 7.07 10.66 1.88
C PRO A 54 6.19 10.39 3.09
N THR A 55 4.93 10.77 3.00
CA THR A 55 3.99 10.59 4.10
C THR A 55 2.60 10.24 3.61
N LEU A 56 1.80 9.69 4.53
CA LEU A 56 0.35 9.61 4.40
C LEU A 56 -0.26 10.63 5.36
N THR A 57 -1.10 11.51 4.84
CA THR A 57 -1.69 12.62 5.58
C THR A 57 -3.21 12.69 5.38
N TYR A 58 -3.84 13.73 5.91
CA TYR A 58 -5.28 13.93 5.86
C TYR A 58 -5.83 13.98 4.43
N ASN A 59 -7.00 13.36 4.25
CA ASN A 59 -7.79 13.51 3.03
C ASN A 59 -8.09 14.98 2.80
N THR A 60 -8.03 15.46 1.54
CA THR A 60 -8.26 16.88 1.22
C THR A 60 -9.65 17.36 1.58
N ILE A 61 -10.65 16.47 1.63
CA ILE A 61 -12.01 16.79 2.06
C ILE A 61 -12.14 16.99 3.58
N GLY A 62 -11.07 16.80 4.37
CA GLY A 62 -11.06 17.02 5.83
C GLY A 62 -11.90 16.05 6.64
N ARG A 63 -12.31 14.91 6.09
CA ARG A 63 -13.14 13.91 6.79
C ARG A 63 -12.79 12.47 6.38
N HIS A 64 -13.27 11.53 7.19
CA HIS A 64 -13.20 10.11 6.92
C HIS A 64 -13.99 9.75 5.66
N GLN A 65 -13.39 8.90 4.81
CA GLN A 65 -14.03 8.28 3.65
C GLN A 65 -14.13 6.78 3.87
N SER A 66 -15.33 6.24 3.64
CA SER A 66 -15.58 4.80 3.66
C SER A 66 -16.42 4.44 2.42
N GLN A 67 -15.79 3.78 1.47
CA GLN A 67 -16.40 3.41 0.19
C GLN A 67 -15.62 2.28 -0.49
N LEU A 68 -16.14 1.78 -1.59
CA LEU A 68 -15.38 0.96 -2.52
C LEU A 68 -14.63 1.88 -3.50
N ALA A 69 -13.37 1.58 -3.77
CA ALA A 69 -12.54 2.33 -4.70
C ALA A 69 -11.95 1.38 -5.76
N LEU A 70 -11.91 1.83 -7.00
CA LEU A 70 -11.26 1.09 -8.08
C LEU A 70 -9.75 1.29 -7.97
N THR A 71 -9.01 0.18 -7.92
CA THR A 71 -7.55 0.18 -7.85
C THR A 71 -6.96 -0.73 -8.92
N LYS A 72 -5.96 -0.23 -9.64
CA LYS A 72 -5.24 -0.96 -10.70
C LYS A 72 -3.89 -1.45 -10.20
N ILE A 73 -3.53 -2.68 -10.52
CA ILE A 73 -2.19 -3.23 -10.30
C ILE A 73 -1.21 -2.59 -11.29
N CYS A 74 -0.17 -1.94 -10.77
CA CYS A 74 0.84 -1.26 -11.58
C CYS A 74 2.13 -2.08 -11.74
N THR A 75 2.40 -2.99 -10.82
CA THR A 75 3.56 -3.89 -10.87
C THR A 75 3.24 -5.22 -10.18
N ASN A 76 3.92 -6.27 -10.58
CA ASN A 76 3.89 -7.59 -9.92
C ASN A 76 5.28 -7.99 -9.37
N LYS A 77 6.18 -7.02 -9.18
CA LYS A 77 7.51 -7.26 -8.60
C LYS A 77 7.49 -7.77 -7.16
N SER A 78 6.41 -7.48 -6.44
CA SER A 78 6.25 -7.95 -5.05
C SER A 78 5.74 -9.39 -5.00
N PRO A 79 6.30 -10.24 -4.12
CA PRO A 79 5.72 -11.56 -3.84
C PRO A 79 4.25 -11.50 -3.44
N TRP A 80 3.83 -10.44 -2.76
CA TRP A 80 2.43 -10.21 -2.42
C TRP A 80 1.51 -10.11 -3.66
N LEU A 81 2.05 -9.66 -4.80
CA LEU A 81 1.32 -9.42 -6.04
C LEU A 81 1.52 -10.51 -7.10
N MET A 82 2.21 -11.59 -6.78
CA MET A 82 2.58 -12.64 -7.75
C MET A 82 1.38 -13.30 -8.45
N HIS A 83 0.21 -13.29 -7.82
CA HIS A 83 -1.04 -13.81 -8.40
C HIS A 83 -1.94 -12.73 -9.03
N CYS A 84 -1.49 -11.47 -9.03
CA CYS A 84 -2.20 -10.36 -9.67
C CYS A 84 -1.56 -10.03 -11.01
N LYS A 85 -2.40 -9.69 -12.00
CA LYS A 85 -1.91 -9.27 -13.33
C LYS A 85 -1.75 -7.75 -13.37
N VAL A 86 -0.65 -7.29 -13.95
CA VAL A 86 -0.46 -5.85 -14.20
C VAL A 86 -1.57 -5.34 -15.12
N GLY A 87 -2.16 -4.21 -14.78
CA GLY A 87 -3.31 -3.63 -15.47
C GLY A 87 -4.67 -4.12 -14.95
N GLU A 88 -4.72 -5.17 -14.14
CA GLU A 88 -5.98 -5.66 -13.57
C GLU A 88 -6.56 -4.67 -12.56
N VAL A 89 -7.87 -4.43 -12.65
CA VAL A 89 -8.59 -3.49 -11.78
C VAL A 89 -9.43 -4.26 -10.78
N TYR A 90 -9.36 -3.81 -9.52
CA TYR A 90 -10.10 -4.37 -8.40
C TYR A 90 -10.95 -3.30 -7.71
N ASN A 91 -12.10 -3.70 -7.22
CA ASN A 91 -13.00 -2.86 -6.45
C ASN A 91 -12.81 -3.16 -4.95
N ILE A 92 -12.04 -2.33 -4.26
CA ILE A 92 -11.53 -2.61 -2.91
C ILE A 92 -12.12 -1.63 -1.88
N PRO A 93 -12.57 -2.11 -0.71
CA PRO A 93 -13.04 -1.22 0.35
C PRO A 93 -11.90 -0.36 0.89
N ILE A 94 -12.20 0.91 1.08
CA ILE A 94 -11.35 1.87 1.81
C ILE A 94 -12.10 2.41 3.02
N SER A 95 -11.35 2.76 4.08
CA SER A 95 -11.93 3.34 5.30
C SER A 95 -10.85 4.13 6.04
N HIS A 96 -10.70 5.42 5.73
CA HIS A 96 -9.63 6.24 6.30
C HIS A 96 -9.93 7.74 6.24
N GLY A 97 -9.42 8.49 7.23
CA GLY A 97 -9.35 9.95 7.25
C GLY A 97 -7.98 10.49 6.81
N GLU A 98 -6.96 9.65 6.90
CA GLU A 98 -5.55 9.94 6.61
C GLU A 98 -5.00 8.87 5.67
N GLY A 99 -5.20 9.03 4.38
CA GLY A 99 -4.73 8.07 3.37
C GLY A 99 -4.08 8.73 2.17
N ARG A 100 -3.93 10.06 2.21
CA ARG A 100 -3.37 10.84 1.13
C ARG A 100 -1.85 10.69 1.07
N PHE A 101 -1.36 10.02 0.04
CA PHE A 101 0.07 9.92 -0.23
C PHE A 101 0.61 11.26 -0.76
N VAL A 102 1.68 11.75 -0.12
CA VAL A 102 2.39 12.97 -0.48
C VAL A 102 3.89 12.70 -0.44
N ALA A 103 4.59 13.14 -1.48
CA ALA A 103 6.06 13.03 -1.60
C ALA A 103 6.58 14.17 -2.49
N SER A 104 7.90 14.40 -2.48
CA SER A 104 8.54 15.30 -3.44
C SER A 104 8.54 14.70 -4.85
N ASP A 105 8.66 15.55 -5.86
CA ASP A 105 8.70 15.11 -7.26
C ASP A 105 9.86 14.15 -7.53
N GLU A 106 11.00 14.32 -6.84
CA GLU A 106 12.15 13.42 -6.94
C GLU A 106 11.84 12.03 -6.38
N VAL A 107 11.09 11.95 -5.29
CA VAL A 107 10.65 10.67 -4.73
C VAL A 107 9.64 10.01 -5.66
N ILE A 108 8.68 10.74 -6.20
CA ILE A 108 7.72 10.22 -7.19
C ILE A 108 8.46 9.68 -8.43
N ALA A 109 9.39 10.45 -8.98
CA ALA A 109 10.17 10.02 -10.15
C ALA A 109 10.92 8.70 -9.89
N LYS A 110 11.55 8.57 -8.71
CA LYS A 110 12.23 7.33 -8.31
C LYS A 110 11.27 6.16 -8.13
N LEU A 111 10.08 6.38 -7.57
CA LEU A 111 9.06 5.33 -7.45
C LEU A 111 8.62 4.81 -8.82
N ILE A 112 8.46 5.70 -9.80
CA ILE A 112 8.11 5.36 -11.17
C ILE A 112 9.26 4.58 -11.84
N GLU A 113 10.48 5.13 -11.81
CA GLU A 113 11.68 4.53 -12.41
C GLU A 113 11.95 3.13 -11.88
N ASN A 114 11.84 2.95 -10.57
CA ASN A 114 12.08 1.66 -9.91
C ASN A 114 10.89 0.70 -10.02
N GLY A 115 9.73 1.13 -10.54
CA GLY A 115 8.50 0.34 -10.57
C GLY A 115 8.00 -0.03 -9.17
N GLN A 116 8.09 0.91 -8.23
CA GLN A 116 7.68 0.73 -6.84
C GLN A 116 6.22 1.14 -6.57
N ILE A 117 5.53 1.74 -7.52
CA ILE A 117 4.09 1.99 -7.42
C ILE A 117 3.39 0.64 -7.61
N ALA A 118 2.79 0.14 -6.53
CA ALA A 118 2.13 -1.16 -6.52
C ALA A 118 0.72 -1.07 -7.12
N THR A 119 -0.04 -0.09 -6.66
CA THR A 119 -1.44 0.11 -7.03
C THR A 119 -1.76 1.60 -7.14
N GLN A 120 -2.67 1.93 -8.05
CA GLN A 120 -3.20 3.30 -8.23
C GLN A 120 -4.72 3.29 -8.22
N TYR A 121 -5.31 4.38 -7.70
CA TYR A 121 -6.72 4.68 -7.89
C TYR A 121 -7.00 4.99 -9.36
N VAL A 122 -8.07 4.43 -9.89
CA VAL A 122 -8.44 4.58 -11.31
C VAL A 122 -9.90 4.95 -11.48
N ASP A 123 -10.23 5.57 -12.61
CA ASP A 123 -11.60 5.82 -13.04
C ASP A 123 -12.27 4.55 -13.61
N LEU A 124 -13.48 4.72 -14.16
CA LEU A 124 -14.24 3.62 -14.78
C LEU A 124 -13.59 3.05 -16.05
N ASN A 125 -12.68 3.77 -16.67
CA ASN A 125 -11.91 3.31 -17.82
C ASN A 125 -10.61 2.58 -17.42
N GLY A 126 -10.31 2.51 -16.10
CA GLY A 126 -9.07 1.94 -15.59
C GLY A 126 -7.86 2.88 -15.70
N GLU A 127 -8.09 4.18 -15.90
CA GLU A 127 -7.02 5.17 -15.98
C GLU A 127 -6.78 5.87 -14.64
N PRO A 128 -5.49 6.05 -14.24
CA PRO A 128 -5.16 6.78 -13.01
C PRO A 128 -5.72 8.19 -13.03
N THR A 129 -6.37 8.60 -11.93
CA THR A 129 -7.07 9.88 -11.92
C THR A 129 -6.87 10.64 -10.61
N MET A 130 -6.91 11.96 -10.70
CA MET A 130 -6.94 12.87 -9.56
C MET A 130 -8.36 13.32 -9.18
N ASP A 131 -9.38 12.84 -9.90
CA ASP A 131 -10.77 13.13 -9.56
C ASP A 131 -11.13 12.51 -8.20
N LEU A 132 -11.67 13.33 -7.30
CA LEU A 132 -12.10 12.93 -5.94
C LEU A 132 -13.15 11.81 -5.92
N ALA A 133 -13.93 11.65 -6.98
CA ALA A 133 -14.89 10.57 -7.09
C ALA A 133 -14.21 9.20 -7.11
N TYR A 134 -12.98 9.12 -7.63
CA TYR A 134 -12.23 7.87 -7.78
C TYR A 134 -10.93 7.81 -6.96
N ASN A 135 -10.33 8.97 -6.66
CA ASN A 135 -9.16 9.12 -5.78
C ASN A 135 -9.58 9.84 -4.48
N PRO A 136 -10.25 9.13 -3.57
CA PRO A 136 -11.04 9.75 -2.50
C PRO A 136 -10.20 10.45 -1.43
N ASN A 137 -8.91 10.23 -1.39
CA ASN A 137 -7.99 10.89 -0.48
C ASN A 137 -7.11 11.95 -1.16
N SER A 138 -7.20 12.11 -2.47
CA SER A 138 -6.34 12.99 -3.30
C SER A 138 -4.86 12.62 -3.23
N SER A 139 -4.54 11.34 -3.23
CA SER A 139 -3.16 10.85 -3.30
C SER A 139 -2.46 11.34 -4.56
N MET A 140 -1.22 11.83 -4.43
CA MET A 140 -0.41 12.24 -5.56
C MET A 140 -0.22 11.08 -6.54
N CYS A 141 -0.30 11.38 -7.84
CA CYS A 141 -0.24 10.40 -8.93
C CYS A 141 -1.24 9.22 -8.76
N ALA A 142 -2.35 9.46 -8.06
CA ALA A 142 -3.34 8.44 -7.71
C ALA A 142 -2.76 7.22 -6.95
N ILE A 143 -1.61 7.34 -6.29
CA ILE A 143 -0.94 6.24 -5.60
C ILE A 143 -1.81 5.74 -4.45
N GLU A 144 -2.20 4.46 -4.52
CA GLU A 144 -2.93 3.74 -3.47
C GLU A 144 -1.99 2.88 -2.62
N GLY A 145 -0.95 2.31 -3.25
CA GLY A 145 0.03 1.47 -2.58
C GLY A 145 1.39 1.49 -3.25
N ILE A 146 2.44 1.26 -2.45
CA ILE A 146 3.84 1.20 -2.89
C ILE A 146 4.55 0.01 -2.27
N ILE A 147 5.66 -0.41 -2.90
CA ILE A 147 6.53 -1.49 -2.43
C ILE A 147 7.92 -0.98 -2.07
N SER A 148 8.66 -1.76 -1.28
CA SER A 148 10.10 -1.59 -1.10
C SER A 148 10.85 -1.89 -2.41
N PRO A 149 12.12 -1.46 -2.56
CA PRO A 149 12.90 -1.71 -3.77
C PRO A 149 13.05 -3.20 -4.12
N ASP A 150 13.10 -4.07 -3.11
CA ASP A 150 13.17 -5.53 -3.24
C ASP A 150 11.78 -6.22 -3.34
N GLY A 151 10.69 -5.44 -3.25
CA GLY A 151 9.33 -5.93 -3.34
C GLY A 151 8.79 -6.66 -2.11
N ARG A 152 9.60 -6.92 -1.08
CA ARG A 152 9.20 -7.73 0.08
C ARG A 152 8.29 -7.00 1.06
N VAL A 153 8.32 -5.69 1.06
CA VAL A 153 7.43 -4.86 1.87
C VAL A 153 6.40 -4.21 0.96
N LEU A 154 5.12 -4.41 1.24
CA LEU A 154 4.00 -3.78 0.53
C LEU A 154 3.21 -2.92 1.53
N GLY A 155 2.99 -1.66 1.17
CA GLY A 155 2.07 -0.76 1.86
C GLY A 155 0.92 -0.35 0.95
N LYS A 156 -0.32 -0.42 1.42
CA LYS A 156 -1.51 0.00 0.66
C LYS A 156 -2.62 0.52 1.57
N MET A 157 -3.51 1.36 1.03
CA MET A 157 -4.63 1.92 1.80
C MET A 157 -5.89 1.07 1.77
N GLY A 158 -6.15 0.37 0.68
CA GLY A 158 -7.34 -0.44 0.51
C GLY A 158 -7.30 -1.74 1.32
N HIS A 159 -8.45 -2.09 1.87
CA HIS A 159 -8.66 -3.20 2.78
C HIS A 159 -9.03 -4.50 2.04
N THR A 160 -8.07 -5.10 1.38
CA THR A 160 -8.25 -6.40 0.69
C THR A 160 -8.71 -7.50 1.65
N GLU A 161 -8.29 -7.43 2.91
CA GLU A 161 -8.65 -8.40 3.96
C GLU A 161 -10.13 -8.38 4.36
N ARG A 162 -10.89 -7.34 3.94
CA ARG A 162 -12.33 -7.22 4.22
C ARG A 162 -13.22 -7.85 3.15
N ILE A 163 -12.63 -8.39 2.10
CA ILE A 163 -13.35 -9.06 1.01
C ILE A 163 -13.43 -10.57 1.30
N SER A 164 -14.63 -11.10 1.15
CA SER A 164 -14.92 -12.53 1.15
C SER A 164 -15.99 -12.84 0.10
N SER A 165 -16.27 -14.12 -0.12
CA SER A 165 -17.33 -14.57 -1.05
C SER A 165 -18.72 -13.95 -0.78
N ASP A 166 -18.96 -13.63 0.49
CA ASP A 166 -20.27 -13.18 0.98
C ASP A 166 -20.35 -11.66 1.20
N THR A 167 -19.25 -10.93 0.96
CA THR A 167 -19.21 -9.47 1.13
C THR A 167 -19.32 -8.77 -0.21
N CYS A 168 -20.05 -7.65 -0.24
CA CYS A 168 -20.21 -6.80 -1.43
C CYS A 168 -20.72 -7.57 -2.67
N VAL A 169 -21.61 -8.56 -2.50
CA VAL A 169 -22.12 -9.40 -3.58
C VAL A 169 -22.88 -8.63 -4.65
N ASN A 170 -23.50 -7.49 -4.27
CA ASN A 170 -24.26 -6.62 -5.17
C ASN A 170 -23.40 -5.54 -5.86
N VAL A 171 -22.07 -5.61 -5.74
CA VAL A 171 -21.15 -4.66 -6.35
C VAL A 171 -20.41 -5.36 -7.48
N ASP A 172 -20.48 -4.80 -8.67
CA ASP A 172 -19.79 -5.31 -9.85
C ASP A 172 -18.26 -5.21 -9.75
N GLY A 173 -17.58 -5.99 -10.59
CA GLY A 173 -16.13 -5.98 -10.72
C GLY A 173 -15.40 -6.97 -9.82
N ASN A 174 -14.12 -7.16 -10.12
CA ASN A 174 -13.25 -8.05 -9.36
C ASN A 174 -12.90 -7.43 -7.99
N LYS A 175 -13.00 -8.20 -6.93
CA LYS A 175 -12.73 -7.76 -5.56
C LYS A 175 -11.64 -8.59 -4.87
N GLU A 176 -11.38 -9.79 -5.39
CA GLU A 176 -10.47 -10.75 -4.78
C GLU A 176 -9.04 -10.54 -5.25
N GLN A 177 -8.29 -9.71 -4.53
CA GLN A 177 -6.83 -9.61 -4.67
C GLN A 177 -6.17 -10.74 -3.88
N LEU A 178 -5.50 -11.68 -4.55
CA LEU A 178 -4.87 -12.86 -3.93
C LEU A 178 -3.55 -12.53 -3.20
N LEU A 179 -3.48 -11.40 -2.48
CA LEU A 179 -2.27 -10.91 -1.82
C LEU A 179 -1.75 -11.91 -0.78
N PHE A 180 -2.61 -12.35 0.13
CA PHE A 180 -2.21 -13.28 1.20
C PHE A 180 -1.80 -14.64 0.64
N LYS A 181 -2.47 -15.10 -0.43
CA LYS A 181 -2.06 -16.30 -1.15
C LYS A 181 -0.66 -16.14 -1.73
N GLY A 182 -0.37 -15.00 -2.36
CA GLY A 182 0.97 -14.68 -2.87
C GLY A 182 2.04 -14.74 -1.77
N GLY A 183 1.78 -14.09 -0.63
CA GLY A 183 2.69 -14.13 0.52
C GLY A 183 2.93 -15.54 1.07
N VAL A 184 1.92 -16.40 1.10
CA VAL A 184 2.06 -17.80 1.54
C VAL A 184 2.82 -18.63 0.51
N ASP A 185 2.48 -18.49 -0.77
CA ASP A 185 3.09 -19.29 -1.83
C ASP A 185 4.56 -18.94 -2.05
N TYR A 186 4.98 -17.70 -1.75
CA TYR A 186 6.38 -17.29 -1.76
C TYR A 186 7.30 -18.19 -0.94
N PHE A 187 6.83 -18.71 0.20
CA PHE A 187 7.61 -19.60 1.07
C PHE A 187 7.42 -21.09 0.76
N ARG A 188 6.65 -21.43 -0.28
CA ARG A 188 6.40 -22.83 -0.70
C ARG A 188 7.18 -23.25 -1.95
N ILE A 189 7.94 -22.31 -2.50
CA ILE A 189 8.73 -22.54 -3.73
C ILE A 189 10.09 -23.13 -3.37
#